data_7abe15ec379365f915bdfa7d5c50c5ee
#
_entry.id   7abe15ec379365f915bdfa7d5c50c5ee
#
_cell.length_a   1.000
_cell.length_b   1.000
_cell.length_c   1.000
_cell.angle_alpha   90.00
_cell.angle_beta   90.00
_cell.angle_gamma   90.00
#
_symmetry.space_group_name_H-M   'P 1'
#
loop_
_entity.id
_entity.type
_entity.pdbx_description
1 polymer ?
#
loop_
_entity_poly.entity_id
_entity_poly.type
_entity_poly.pdbx_seq_one_letter_code
_entity_poly.pdbx_strand_id
1 'polypeptide(L)' 'MSYYVTKNISVDLVENTADVRITCDAGPRPTVITVNFPLHITAGQSEGDLKTVAREKLRLVLGRALAAIEQEG' A
#
# COMPACT_ATOMS: atom_id res chain seq x y z
N MET A 1 -7.89 19.00 -3.75
CA MET A 1 -7.52 18.08 -4.84
C MET A 1 -6.38 17.18 -4.37
N SER A 2 -6.51 15.89 -4.57
CA SER A 2 -5.50 14.94 -4.13
C SER A 2 -4.54 14.63 -5.28
N TYR A 3 -3.25 14.72 -5.00
CA TYR A 3 -2.21 14.39 -5.98
C TYR A 3 -1.59 13.02 -5.75
N TYR A 4 -2.06 12.30 -4.74
CA TYR A 4 -1.54 10.98 -4.45
C TYR A 4 -2.24 9.93 -5.30
N VAL A 5 -1.46 9.19 -6.07
CA VAL A 5 -1.96 8.15 -6.95
C VAL A 5 -1.23 6.85 -6.65
N THR A 6 -2.00 5.78 -6.49
CA THR A 6 -1.42 4.45 -6.34
C THR A 6 -0.95 3.98 -7.72
N LYS A 7 0.34 3.93 -7.94
CA LYS A 7 0.91 3.59 -9.23
C LYS A 7 1.03 2.10 -9.48
N ASN A 8 1.33 1.35 -8.44
CA ASN A 8 1.60 -0.06 -8.62
C ASN A 8 1.27 -0.85 -7.36
N ILE A 9 0.58 -1.95 -7.53
CA ILE A 9 0.32 -2.91 -6.47
C ILE A 9 0.81 -4.26 -6.96
N SER A 10 1.81 -4.82 -6.29
CA SER A 10 2.36 -6.13 -6.58
C SER A 10 2.13 -7.06 -5.41
N VAL A 11 1.75 -8.30 -5.71
CA VAL A 11 1.56 -9.31 -4.68
C VAL A 11 2.55 -10.43 -4.92
N ASP A 12 3.34 -10.76 -3.91
CA ASP A 12 4.28 -11.87 -3.96
C ASP A 12 3.63 -13.09 -3.32
N LEU A 13 3.31 -14.08 -4.16
CA LEU A 13 2.64 -15.29 -3.72
C LEU A 13 3.56 -16.24 -2.96
N VAL A 14 4.87 -16.12 -3.19
CA VAL A 14 5.85 -16.96 -2.51
C VAL A 14 6.06 -16.48 -1.07
N GLU A 15 6.22 -15.18 -0.91
CA GLU A 15 6.49 -14.58 0.40
C GLU A 15 5.22 -14.17 1.13
N ASN A 16 4.07 -14.23 0.47
CA ASN A 16 2.79 -13.78 1.02
C ASN A 16 2.86 -12.33 1.48
N THR A 17 3.39 -11.47 0.62
CA THR A 17 3.53 -10.04 0.89
C THR A 17 2.94 -9.22 -0.24
N ALA A 18 2.65 -7.97 0.05
CA ALA A 18 2.21 -7.02 -0.95
C ALA A 18 3.12 -5.80 -0.92
N ASP A 19 3.45 -5.30 -2.10
CA ASP A 19 4.21 -4.07 -2.29
C ASP A 19 3.32 -3.06 -2.98
N VAL A 20 3.21 -1.87 -2.40
CA VAL A 20 2.41 -0.80 -2.98
C VAL A 20 3.27 0.44 -3.13
N ARG A 21 3.26 1.01 -4.33
CA ARG A 21 3.95 2.27 -4.60
C ARG A 21 2.91 3.37 -4.79
N ILE A 22 3.05 4.43 -4.03
CA ILE A 22 2.19 5.60 -4.10
C ILE A 22 3.05 6.78 -4.52
N THR A 23 2.60 7.50 -5.55
CA THR A 23 3.34 8.65 -6.05
C THR A 23 2.49 9.91 -5.90
N CYS A 24 3.13 10.98 -5.45
CA CYS A 24 2.52 12.31 -5.42
C CYS A 24 3.28 13.18 -6.41
N ASP A 25 2.58 13.67 -7.43
CA ASP A 25 3.18 14.47 -8.49
C ASP A 25 3.11 15.98 -8.22
N ALA A 26 2.83 16.38 -7.00
CA ALA A 26 2.77 17.78 -6.65
C ALA A 26 4.18 18.33 -6.42
N GLY A 27 4.55 19.36 -7.19
CA GLY A 27 5.83 20.04 -7.03
C GLY A 27 6.89 19.60 -8.04
N PRO A 28 8.11 20.15 -7.91
CA PRO A 28 9.18 19.92 -8.89
C PRO A 28 9.76 18.50 -8.83
N ARG A 29 9.59 17.81 -7.71
CA ARG A 29 10.05 16.44 -7.57
C ARG A 29 8.91 15.59 -7.05
N PRO A 30 8.66 14.43 -7.66
CA PRO A 30 7.62 13.55 -7.15
C PRO A 30 8.02 12.94 -5.80
N THR A 31 7.04 12.82 -4.93
CA THR A 31 7.22 12.09 -3.68
C THR A 31 6.76 10.66 -3.91
N VAL A 32 7.61 9.71 -3.58
CA VAL A 32 7.30 8.28 -3.74
C VAL A 32 7.27 7.62 -2.37
N ILE A 33 6.19 6.93 -2.09
CA ILE A 33 6.03 6.16 -0.86
C ILE A 33 5.91 4.70 -1.26
N THR A 34 6.80 3.86 -0.74
CA THR A 34 6.73 2.41 -0.98
C THR A 34 6.36 1.73 0.33
N VAL A 35 5.32 0.93 0.30
CA VAL A 35 4.84 0.22 1.47
C VAL A 35 4.88 -1.28 1.20
N ASN A 36 5.51 -2.02 2.09
CA ASN A 36 5.58 -3.48 2.04
C ASN A 36 4.94 -4.03 3.31
N PHE A 37 4.04 -4.99 3.16
CA PHE A 37 3.38 -5.57 4.32
C PHE A 37 2.99 -7.03 4.03
N PRO A 38 2.89 -7.86 5.09
CA PRO A 38 2.44 -9.23 4.91
C PRO A 38 0.96 -9.27 4.51
N LEU A 39 0.63 -10.20 3.63
CA LEU A 39 -0.71 -10.36 3.12
C LEU A 39 -1.15 -11.79 3.34
N HIS A 40 -2.34 -11.97 3.93
CA HIS A 40 -2.91 -13.31 4.09
C HIS A 40 -3.55 -13.73 2.78
N ILE A 41 -2.98 -14.75 2.15
CA ILE A 41 -3.45 -15.24 0.85
C ILE A 41 -4.19 -16.55 1.06
N THR A 42 -5.44 -16.59 0.60
CA THR A 42 -6.28 -17.79 0.67
C THR A 42 -6.32 -18.44 -0.70
N ALA A 43 -6.28 -19.77 -0.73
CA ALA A 43 -6.36 -20.51 -1.99
C ALA A 43 -7.65 -20.18 -2.73
N GLY A 44 -7.55 -20.02 -4.04
CA GLY A 44 -8.69 -19.73 -4.89
C GLY A 44 -8.95 -18.25 -5.13
N GLN A 45 -8.20 -17.36 -4.50
CA GLN A 45 -8.34 -15.93 -4.76
C GLN A 45 -7.71 -15.56 -6.09
N SER A 46 -8.42 -14.72 -6.87
CA SER A 46 -7.88 -14.20 -8.11
C SER A 46 -6.89 -13.07 -7.83
N GLU A 47 -6.09 -12.70 -8.84
CA GLU A 47 -5.17 -11.59 -8.72
C GLU A 47 -5.91 -10.28 -8.41
N GLY A 48 -7.07 -10.08 -9.02
CA GLY A 48 -7.89 -8.90 -8.74
C GLY A 48 -8.37 -8.85 -7.30
N ASP A 49 -8.78 -10.01 -6.75
CA ASP A 49 -9.19 -10.10 -5.36
C ASP A 49 -8.06 -9.78 -4.42
N LEU A 50 -6.86 -10.29 -4.70
CA LEU A 50 -5.68 -10.02 -3.89
C LEU A 50 -5.29 -8.55 -3.91
N LYS A 51 -5.42 -7.89 -5.05
CA LYS A 51 -5.15 -6.46 -5.16
C LYS A 51 -6.14 -5.64 -4.35
N THR A 52 -7.40 -6.05 -4.34
CA THR A 52 -8.43 -5.39 -3.53
C THR A 52 -8.14 -5.52 -2.04
N VAL A 53 -7.78 -6.73 -1.61
CA VAL A 53 -7.40 -6.99 -0.21
C VAL A 53 -6.17 -6.17 0.16
N ALA A 54 -5.19 -6.09 -0.74
CA ALA A 54 -3.98 -5.32 -0.50
C ALA A 54 -4.30 -3.83 -0.31
N ARG A 55 -5.20 -3.27 -1.10
CA ARG A 55 -5.62 -1.88 -0.95
C ARG A 55 -6.27 -1.61 0.39
N GLU A 56 -7.14 -2.51 0.82
CA GLU A 56 -7.81 -2.37 2.12
C GLU A 56 -6.80 -2.47 3.26
N LYS A 57 -5.88 -3.42 3.18
CA LYS A 57 -4.83 -3.58 4.18
C LYS A 57 -3.92 -2.35 4.22
N LEU A 58 -3.62 -1.80 3.06
CA LEU A 58 -2.80 -0.60 2.94
C LEU A 58 -3.41 0.57 3.70
N ARG A 59 -4.72 0.76 3.61
CA ARG A 59 -5.41 1.83 4.34
C ARG A 59 -5.22 1.68 5.84
N LEU A 60 -5.32 0.46 6.34
CA LEU A 60 -5.11 0.19 7.76
C LEU A 60 -3.66 0.42 8.17
N VAL A 61 -2.72 -0.04 7.38
CA VAL A 61 -1.29 0.12 7.66
C VAL A 61 -0.91 1.60 7.68
N LEU A 62 -1.33 2.36 6.68
CA LEU A 62 -1.03 3.79 6.62
C LEU A 62 -1.69 4.56 7.76
N GLY A 63 -2.92 4.19 8.12
CA GLY A 63 -3.61 4.81 9.25
C GLY A 63 -2.88 4.59 10.56
N ARG A 64 -2.39 3.37 10.78
CA ARG A 64 -1.63 3.05 11.99
C ARG A 64 -0.27 3.76 12.00
N ALA A 65 0.39 3.82 10.85
CA ALA A 65 1.66 4.51 10.73
C ALA A 65 1.50 6.01 11.02
N LEU A 66 0.46 6.61 10.48
CA LEU A 66 0.19 8.01 10.72
C LEU A 66 -0.09 8.28 12.21
N ALA A 67 -0.88 7.42 12.84
CA ALA A 67 -1.16 7.55 14.26
C ALA A 67 0.11 7.44 15.11
N ALA A 68 1.01 6.53 14.75
CA ALA A 68 2.28 6.38 15.46
C ALA A 68 3.15 7.63 15.33
N ILE A 69 3.20 8.23 14.15
CA ILE A 69 3.95 9.46 13.92
C ILE A 69 3.38 10.61 14.76
N GLU A 70 2.06 10.72 14.79
CA GLU A 70 1.39 11.76 15.58
C GLU A 70 1.63 11.61 17.07
N GLN A 71 1.72 10.37 17.56
CA GLN A 71 2.01 10.12 18.97
C GLN A 71 3.43 10.48 19.37
N GLU A 72 4.37 10.35 18.46
CA GLU A 72 5.76 10.70 18.72
C GLU A 72 6.01 12.20 18.71
N GLY A 73 5.23 12.91 17.97
CA GLY A 73 5.41 14.31 17.72
C GLY A 73 4.59 15.21 18.56
#